data_629d0733ffeece5702b04783531a21f0
#
_entry.id   629d0733ffeece5702b04783531a21f0
#
_cell.length_a   1.000
_cell.length_b   1.000
_cell.length_c   1.000
_cell.angle_alpha   90.00
_cell.angle_beta   90.00
_cell.angle_gamma   90.00
#
_symmetry.space_group_name_H-M   'P 1'
#
loop_
_entity.id
_entity.type
_entity.pdbx_description
1 polymer ?
#
loop_
_entity_poly.entity_id
_entity_poly.type
_entity_poly.pdbx_seq_one_letter_code
_entity_poly.pdbx_strand_id
1 'polypeptide(L)'
;ERIGYTWYTDVVDGRTIINHGGTTMEYMTHLAIDRESGTAVMVYTDQSKDGTASALAAALLTDGQKISTVSVPLTAETLAEIVLLGAFTILALVMGLCTMARAASAPSRMAVVCRAATLIACLMAAAASGPWIYLPTWILAVAALPGLYGVVRGITLWTQLPALPRRRAWLGWMHVGLSVAFVGACLVVAWPKA
;
A
#
# COMPACT_ATOMS: atom_id res chain seq x y z
N GLU A 1 -1.30 -27.57 14.70
CA GLU A 1 -0.58 -27.55 13.41
C GLU A 1 0.61 -28.50 13.44
N ARG A 2 0.79 -29.31 12.41
CA ARG A 2 1.96 -30.18 12.23
C ARG A 2 2.48 -30.01 10.82
N ILE A 3 3.81 -29.99 10.66
CA ILE A 3 4.46 -29.84 9.35
C ILE A 3 5.15 -31.18 9.00
N GLY A 4 4.86 -31.68 7.80
CA GLY A 4 5.51 -32.86 7.25
C GLY A 4 5.71 -32.73 5.74
N TYR A 5 6.97 -32.77 5.27
CA TYR A 5 7.31 -32.67 3.85
C TYR A 5 6.68 -31.45 3.16
N THR A 6 6.78 -30.24 3.78
CA THR A 6 6.19 -28.97 3.31
C THR A 6 4.67 -28.83 3.45
N TRP A 7 3.94 -29.87 3.82
CA TRP A 7 2.51 -29.83 4.06
C TRP A 7 2.17 -29.55 5.52
N TYR A 8 1.19 -28.72 5.72
CA TYR A 8 0.62 -28.43 7.03
C TYR A 8 -0.57 -29.34 7.30
N THR A 9 -0.76 -29.69 8.54
CA THR A 9 -1.93 -30.46 8.99
C THR A 9 -2.61 -29.67 10.10
N ASP A 10 -3.84 -29.24 9.85
CA ASP A 10 -4.66 -28.49 10.78
C ASP A 10 -5.93 -29.26 11.14
N VAL A 11 -6.51 -28.92 12.28
CA VAL A 11 -7.82 -29.43 12.66
C VAL A 11 -8.82 -28.29 12.56
N VAL A 12 -9.78 -28.41 11.65
CA VAL A 12 -10.85 -27.45 11.42
C VAL A 12 -12.17 -28.16 11.65
N ASP A 13 -12.96 -27.69 12.62
CA ASP A 13 -14.24 -28.29 13.02
C ASP A 13 -14.18 -29.81 13.28
N GLY A 14 -13.06 -30.25 13.91
CA GLY A 14 -12.81 -31.63 14.24
C GLY A 14 -12.31 -32.51 13.08
N ARG A 15 -12.19 -31.99 11.87
CA ARG A 15 -11.63 -32.66 10.69
C ARG A 15 -10.18 -32.38 10.51
N THR A 16 -9.44 -33.34 10.05
CA THR A 16 -8.00 -33.19 9.72
C THR A 16 -7.84 -32.70 8.30
N ILE A 17 -7.44 -31.46 8.14
CA ILE A 17 -7.21 -30.83 6.85
C ILE A 17 -5.72 -30.80 6.57
N ILE A 18 -5.31 -31.33 5.43
CA ILE A 18 -3.95 -31.18 4.90
C ILE A 18 -3.93 -30.00 3.96
N ASN A 19 -3.02 -29.08 4.17
CA ASN A 19 -2.98 -27.86 3.38
C ASN A 19 -1.57 -27.41 3.03
N HIS A 20 -1.50 -26.60 2.00
CA HIS A 20 -0.27 -25.89 1.60
C HIS A 20 -0.61 -24.57 0.92
N GLY A 21 0.05 -23.49 1.33
CA GLY A 21 -0.06 -22.19 0.72
C GLY A 21 1.14 -21.87 -0.18
N GLY A 22 0.90 -21.06 -1.19
CA GLY A 22 1.94 -20.47 -2.04
C GLY A 22 1.71 -18.97 -2.16
N THR A 23 2.77 -18.19 -2.05
CA THR A 23 2.71 -16.73 -2.18
C THR A 23 3.74 -16.28 -3.21
N THR A 24 3.30 -15.44 -4.14
CA THR A 24 4.16 -14.63 -5.01
C THR A 24 3.83 -13.17 -4.77
N MET A 25 4.51 -12.27 -5.47
CA MET A 25 4.36 -10.82 -5.30
C MET A 25 2.92 -10.32 -5.37
N GLU A 26 2.07 -10.93 -6.20
CA GLU A 26 0.73 -10.44 -6.53
C GLU A 26 -0.35 -11.51 -6.34
N TYR A 27 0.07 -12.76 -6.13
CA TYR A 27 -0.84 -13.89 -6.11
C TYR A 27 -0.63 -14.74 -4.86
N MET A 28 -1.72 -15.19 -4.28
CA MET A 28 -1.71 -16.23 -3.27
C MET A 28 -2.49 -17.45 -3.74
N THR A 29 -1.99 -18.60 -3.37
CA THR A 29 -2.66 -19.87 -3.59
C THR A 29 -2.81 -20.60 -2.27
N HIS A 30 -3.87 -21.37 -2.14
CA HIS A 30 -4.04 -22.28 -1.02
C HIS A 30 -4.73 -23.55 -1.49
N LEU A 31 -4.08 -24.67 -1.26
CA LEU A 31 -4.67 -26.00 -1.48
C LEU A 31 -5.00 -26.61 -0.12
N ALA A 32 -6.22 -27.02 0.06
CA ALA A 32 -6.68 -27.70 1.27
C ALA A 32 -7.41 -29.00 0.91
N ILE A 33 -7.10 -30.06 1.62
CA ILE A 33 -7.60 -31.41 1.36
C ILE A 33 -8.21 -31.97 2.66
N ASP A 34 -9.48 -32.28 2.62
CA ASP A 34 -10.16 -33.05 3.63
C ASP A 34 -10.16 -34.54 3.21
N ARG A 35 -9.35 -35.31 3.89
CA ARG A 35 -9.20 -36.74 3.57
C ARG A 35 -10.41 -37.57 3.98
N GLU A 36 -11.19 -37.11 4.95
CA GLU A 36 -12.35 -37.83 5.45
C GLU A 36 -13.52 -37.75 4.49
N SER A 37 -13.78 -36.53 3.96
CA SER A 37 -14.81 -36.32 2.94
C SER A 37 -14.33 -36.61 1.50
N GLY A 38 -13.05 -36.78 1.28
CA GLY A 38 -12.46 -36.90 -0.06
C GLY A 38 -12.55 -35.64 -0.88
N THR A 39 -12.73 -34.45 -0.24
CA THR A 39 -12.87 -33.17 -0.90
C THR A 39 -11.55 -32.43 -0.89
N ALA A 40 -11.19 -31.83 -2.02
CA ALA A 40 -10.06 -30.92 -2.13
C ALA A 40 -10.53 -29.58 -2.71
N VAL A 41 -9.98 -28.49 -2.17
CA VAL A 41 -10.26 -27.13 -2.63
C VAL A 41 -8.94 -26.43 -2.92
N MET A 42 -8.85 -25.83 -4.10
CA MET A 42 -7.74 -24.97 -4.47
C MET A 42 -8.27 -23.56 -4.70
N VAL A 43 -7.68 -22.60 -3.98
CA VAL A 43 -8.02 -21.19 -4.08
C VAL A 43 -6.84 -20.45 -4.74
N TYR A 44 -7.17 -19.62 -5.69
CA TYR A 44 -6.27 -18.70 -6.35
C TYR A 44 -6.77 -17.27 -6.12
N THR A 45 -5.92 -16.39 -5.59
CA THR A 45 -6.28 -14.98 -5.44
C THR A 45 -5.22 -14.11 -6.12
N ASP A 46 -5.66 -13.01 -6.70
CA ASP A 46 -4.81 -11.96 -7.27
C ASP A 46 -4.37 -10.93 -6.21
N GLN A 47 -4.33 -11.35 -4.96
CA GLN A 47 -4.03 -10.52 -3.81
C GLN A 47 -3.03 -11.24 -2.92
N SER A 48 -1.96 -10.55 -2.55
CA SER A 48 -0.91 -11.06 -1.68
C SER A 48 -1.22 -10.92 -0.19
N LYS A 49 -2.51 -10.80 0.19
CA LYS A 49 -2.89 -10.67 1.58
C LYS A 49 -2.89 -12.01 2.30
N ASP A 50 -2.07 -12.12 3.33
CA ASP A 50 -1.98 -13.30 4.17
C ASP A 50 -3.35 -13.71 4.75
N GLY A 51 -3.64 -14.98 4.66
CA GLY A 51 -4.86 -15.57 5.22
C GLY A 51 -6.08 -15.53 4.31
N THR A 52 -6.14 -14.74 3.24
CA THR A 52 -7.34 -14.68 2.38
C THR A 52 -7.60 -16.00 1.66
N ALA A 53 -6.58 -16.55 1.01
CA ALA A 53 -6.72 -17.81 0.27
C ALA A 53 -7.02 -18.99 1.21
N SER A 54 -6.39 -19.04 2.38
CA SER A 54 -6.63 -20.09 3.38
C SER A 54 -8.01 -19.99 4.00
N ALA A 55 -8.47 -18.77 4.33
CA ALA A 55 -9.82 -18.57 4.89
C ALA A 55 -10.91 -18.96 3.87
N LEU A 56 -10.73 -18.63 2.59
CA LEU A 56 -11.63 -19.05 1.53
C LEU A 56 -11.63 -20.57 1.35
N ALA A 57 -10.46 -21.21 1.36
CA ALA A 57 -10.35 -22.65 1.25
C ALA A 57 -11.03 -23.38 2.42
N ALA A 58 -10.82 -22.90 3.65
CA ALA A 58 -11.47 -23.42 4.83
C ALA A 58 -12.99 -23.28 4.75
N ALA A 59 -13.51 -22.12 4.35
CA ALA A 59 -14.95 -21.90 4.20
C ALA A 59 -15.58 -22.81 3.13
N LEU A 60 -14.91 -23.00 2.01
CA LEU A 60 -15.37 -23.89 0.94
C LEU A 60 -15.38 -25.37 1.36
N LEU A 61 -14.42 -25.79 2.19
CA LEU A 61 -14.39 -27.15 2.73
C LEU A 61 -15.47 -27.42 3.78
N THR A 62 -15.77 -26.43 4.62
CA THR A 62 -16.69 -26.60 5.75
C THR A 62 -18.14 -26.37 5.39
N ASP A 63 -18.45 -25.41 4.54
CA ASP A 63 -19.82 -24.94 4.32
C ASP A 63 -20.23 -24.81 2.82
N GLY A 64 -19.40 -25.21 1.89
CA GLY A 64 -19.63 -25.38 0.43
C GLY A 64 -20.38 -24.28 -0.32
N GLN A 65 -21.13 -23.41 0.34
CA GLN A 65 -22.01 -22.42 -0.28
C GLN A 65 -22.00 -21.01 0.33
N LYS A 66 -21.38 -20.79 1.51
CA LYS A 66 -21.43 -19.47 2.17
C LYS A 66 -20.14 -18.69 2.08
N ILE A 67 -19.68 -18.43 0.85
CA ILE A 67 -18.52 -17.56 0.59
C ILE A 67 -18.78 -16.14 1.09
N SER A 68 -20.04 -15.70 1.18
CA SER A 68 -20.43 -14.35 1.61
C SER A 68 -20.11 -14.00 3.07
N THR A 69 -19.73 -14.99 3.89
CA THR A 69 -19.46 -14.80 5.33
C THR A 69 -18.00 -14.99 5.72
N VAL A 70 -17.10 -15.20 4.76
CA VAL A 70 -15.67 -15.33 5.07
C VAL A 70 -15.12 -14.00 5.56
N SER A 71 -14.98 -13.87 6.86
CA SER A 71 -14.28 -12.75 7.46
C SER A 71 -12.79 -13.07 7.51
N VAL A 72 -11.99 -12.35 6.74
CA VAL A 72 -10.54 -12.41 6.90
C VAL A 72 -10.18 -11.70 8.21
N PRO A 73 -9.53 -12.38 9.17
CA PRO A 73 -9.22 -11.75 10.44
C PRO A 73 -8.30 -10.56 10.24
N LEU A 74 -8.67 -9.42 10.84
CA LEU A 74 -7.85 -8.22 10.83
C LEU A 74 -6.69 -8.43 11.80
N THR A 75 -5.53 -8.77 11.29
CA THR A 75 -4.32 -8.87 12.11
C THR A 75 -3.83 -7.48 12.56
N ALA A 76 -3.07 -7.42 13.66
CA ALA A 76 -2.47 -6.16 14.09
C ALA A 76 -1.56 -5.54 13.01
N GLU A 77 -0.89 -6.36 12.23
CA GLU A 77 -0.06 -5.96 11.11
C GLU A 77 -0.91 -5.31 10.00
N THR A 78 -1.98 -5.98 9.58
CA THR A 78 -2.93 -5.43 8.59
C THR A 78 -3.54 -4.11 9.06
N LEU A 79 -3.87 -4.00 10.35
CA LEU A 79 -4.40 -2.76 10.90
C LEU A 79 -3.35 -1.64 10.85
N ALA A 80 -2.09 -1.94 11.19
CA ALA A 80 -1.00 -0.97 11.10
C ALA A 80 -0.78 -0.49 9.64
N GLU A 81 -0.84 -1.38 8.66
CA GLU A 81 -0.74 -1.04 7.24
C GLU A 81 -1.89 -0.13 6.79
N ILE A 82 -3.13 -0.43 7.17
CA ILE A 82 -4.30 0.42 6.86
C ILE A 82 -4.14 1.81 7.47
N VAL A 83 -3.68 1.88 8.72
CA VAL A 83 -3.44 3.16 9.42
C VAL A 83 -2.35 3.96 8.72
N LEU A 84 -1.24 3.32 8.33
CA LEU A 84 -0.15 3.98 7.61
C LEU A 84 -0.61 4.46 6.23
N LEU A 85 -1.32 3.63 5.48
CA LEU A 85 -1.90 3.99 4.19
C LEU A 85 -2.83 5.20 4.31
N GLY A 86 -3.74 5.18 5.29
CA GLY A 86 -4.64 6.30 5.58
C GLY A 86 -3.89 7.56 5.97
N ALA A 87 -2.91 7.45 6.87
CA ALA A 87 -2.10 8.58 7.32
C ALA A 87 -1.32 9.24 6.16
N PHE A 88 -0.64 8.46 5.32
CA PHE A 88 0.09 9.00 4.17
C PHE A 88 -0.84 9.58 3.10
N THR A 89 -2.01 8.99 2.88
CA THR A 89 -3.01 9.51 1.96
C THR A 89 -3.56 10.86 2.44
N ILE A 90 -3.89 10.97 3.72
CA ILE A 90 -4.33 12.23 4.33
C ILE A 90 -3.22 13.27 4.27
N LEU A 91 -1.99 12.88 4.58
CA LEU A 91 -0.83 13.78 4.51
C LEU A 91 -0.62 14.29 3.08
N ALA A 92 -0.72 13.43 2.07
CA ALA A 92 -0.63 13.81 0.67
C ALA A 92 -1.74 14.82 0.29
N LEU A 93 -2.97 14.58 0.73
CA LEU A 93 -4.10 15.50 0.50
C LEU A 93 -3.86 16.85 1.17
N VAL A 94 -3.48 16.88 2.44
CA VAL A 94 -3.21 18.11 3.20
C VAL A 94 -2.06 18.90 2.55
N MET A 95 -0.97 18.23 2.20
CA MET A 95 0.16 18.84 1.49
C MET A 95 -0.26 19.36 0.12
N GLY A 96 -1.10 18.62 -0.59
CA GLY A 96 -1.68 19.03 -1.86
C GLY A 96 -2.51 20.31 -1.73
N LEU A 97 -3.43 20.35 -0.78
CA LEU A 97 -4.27 21.53 -0.48
C LEU A 97 -3.43 22.74 -0.07
N CYS A 98 -2.42 22.54 0.79
CA CYS A 98 -1.48 23.59 1.15
C CYS A 98 -0.69 24.11 -0.06
N THR A 99 -0.29 23.22 -0.97
CA THR A 99 0.44 23.59 -2.20
C THR A 99 -0.48 24.37 -3.13
N MET A 100 -1.73 23.95 -3.29
CA MET A 100 -2.73 24.64 -4.08
C MET A 100 -3.02 26.04 -3.51
N ALA A 101 -3.31 26.14 -2.23
CA ALA A 101 -3.62 27.41 -1.57
C ALA A 101 -2.46 28.44 -1.64
N ARG A 102 -1.22 27.96 -1.64
CA ARG A 102 -0.02 28.78 -1.66
C ARG A 102 0.66 28.84 -3.04
N ALA A 103 0.02 28.36 -4.09
CA ALA A 103 0.62 28.32 -5.42
C ALA A 103 0.96 29.72 -5.96
N ALA A 104 0.03 30.68 -5.77
CA ALA A 104 0.22 32.07 -6.19
C ALA A 104 1.19 32.86 -5.30
N SER A 105 1.48 32.38 -4.09
CA SER A 105 2.35 33.05 -3.09
C SER A 105 3.62 32.24 -2.81
N ALA A 106 4.06 31.44 -3.75
CA ALA A 106 5.31 30.67 -3.57
C ALA A 106 6.49 31.63 -3.39
N PRO A 107 7.27 31.48 -2.29
CA PRO A 107 8.33 32.44 -1.98
C PRO A 107 9.55 32.30 -2.91
N SER A 108 9.68 31.18 -3.64
CA SER A 108 10.78 30.93 -4.57
C SER A 108 10.51 29.71 -5.45
N ARG A 109 11.28 29.58 -6.53
CA ARG A 109 11.28 28.38 -7.39
C ARG A 109 11.59 27.10 -6.61
N MET A 110 12.54 27.17 -5.66
CA MET A 110 12.89 26.03 -4.82
C MET A 110 11.72 25.56 -3.94
N ALA A 111 10.87 26.48 -3.48
CA ALA A 111 9.69 26.12 -2.71
C ALA A 111 8.69 25.28 -3.53
N VAL A 112 8.56 25.55 -4.82
CA VAL A 112 7.73 24.73 -5.72
C VAL A 112 8.32 23.32 -5.86
N VAL A 113 9.65 23.23 -6.07
CA VAL A 113 10.36 21.95 -6.18
C VAL A 113 10.21 21.14 -4.90
N CYS A 114 10.43 21.75 -3.73
CA CYS A 114 10.29 21.06 -2.43
C CYS A 114 8.87 20.55 -2.21
N ARG A 115 7.84 21.33 -2.56
CA ARG A 115 6.44 20.92 -2.43
C ARG A 115 6.12 19.74 -3.36
N ALA A 116 6.60 19.77 -4.60
CA ALA A 116 6.45 18.68 -5.54
C ALA A 116 7.14 17.40 -5.02
N ALA A 117 8.38 17.51 -4.53
CA ALA A 117 9.12 16.38 -3.97
C ALA A 117 8.41 15.77 -2.75
N THR A 118 7.90 16.61 -1.84
CA THR A 118 7.14 16.12 -0.67
C THR A 118 5.84 15.43 -1.09
N LEU A 119 5.11 15.99 -2.05
CA LEU A 119 3.88 15.38 -2.55
C LEU A 119 4.15 14.00 -3.15
N ILE A 120 5.16 13.90 -4.02
CA ILE A 120 5.58 12.63 -4.62
C ILE A 120 5.98 11.63 -3.54
N ALA A 121 6.77 12.07 -2.55
CA ALA A 121 7.19 11.21 -1.45
C ALA A 121 6.01 10.66 -0.65
N CYS A 122 5.01 11.51 -0.33
CA CYS A 122 3.80 11.08 0.38
C CYS A 122 2.96 10.10 -0.44
N LEU A 123 2.79 10.35 -1.76
CA LEU A 123 2.04 9.47 -2.65
C LEU A 123 2.73 8.11 -2.82
N MET A 124 4.07 8.11 -2.96
CA MET A 124 4.84 6.86 -3.05
C MET A 124 4.82 6.09 -1.73
N ALA A 125 4.90 6.78 -0.59
CA ALA A 125 4.75 6.14 0.71
C ALA A 125 3.36 5.53 0.88
N ALA A 126 2.30 6.24 0.51
CA ALA A 126 0.95 5.71 0.51
C ALA A 126 0.82 4.50 -0.42
N ALA A 127 1.38 4.57 -1.64
CA ALA A 127 1.37 3.46 -2.58
C ALA A 127 2.12 2.22 -2.06
N ALA A 128 3.20 2.43 -1.31
CA ALA A 128 4.02 1.36 -0.74
C ALA A 128 3.49 0.78 0.58
N SER A 129 2.63 1.53 1.30
CA SER A 129 2.27 1.21 2.69
C SER A 129 1.12 0.25 2.82
N GLY A 130 0.48 -0.20 1.71
CA GLY A 130 -0.66 -0.85 2.07
C GLY A 130 -1.42 -1.81 1.21
N PRO A 131 -2.30 -2.54 1.89
CA PRO A 131 -3.22 -3.43 1.24
C PRO A 131 -4.30 -2.60 0.51
N TRP A 132 -4.06 -2.33 -0.76
CA TRP A 132 -5.00 -1.62 -1.67
C TRP A 132 -6.34 -2.33 -1.84
N ILE A 133 -6.47 -3.52 -1.30
CA ILE A 133 -7.72 -4.26 -1.22
C ILE A 133 -8.77 -3.56 -0.34
N TYR A 134 -8.35 -2.76 0.66
CA TYR A 134 -9.28 -2.09 1.57
C TYR A 134 -9.64 -0.67 1.13
N LEU A 135 -8.77 -0.05 0.33
CA LEU A 135 -8.98 1.31 -0.15
C LEU A 135 -8.83 1.34 -1.68
N PRO A 136 -9.83 1.81 -2.42
CA PRO A 136 -9.75 1.91 -3.87
C PRO A 136 -8.59 2.82 -4.29
N THR A 137 -7.79 2.38 -5.25
CA THR A 137 -6.60 3.11 -5.73
C THR A 137 -6.90 4.52 -6.25
N TRP A 138 -8.12 4.78 -6.70
CA TRP A 138 -8.54 6.11 -7.14
C TRP A 138 -8.47 7.18 -6.04
N ILE A 139 -8.49 6.79 -4.75
CA ILE A 139 -8.34 7.71 -3.61
C ILE A 139 -6.99 8.42 -3.68
N LEU A 140 -5.92 7.74 -4.08
CA LEU A 140 -4.62 8.39 -4.30
C LEU A 140 -4.68 9.41 -5.43
N ALA A 141 -5.36 9.10 -6.52
CA ALA A 141 -5.52 10.04 -7.62
C ALA A 141 -6.26 11.30 -7.14
N VAL A 142 -7.35 11.14 -6.38
CA VAL A 142 -8.08 12.28 -5.78
C VAL A 142 -7.21 13.07 -4.81
N ALA A 143 -6.44 12.40 -3.95
CA ALA A 143 -5.52 13.05 -3.02
C ALA A 143 -4.40 13.83 -3.74
N ALA A 144 -3.98 13.37 -4.92
CA ALA A 144 -2.93 14.01 -5.72
C ALA A 144 -3.41 15.28 -6.47
N LEU A 145 -4.70 15.37 -6.82
CA LEU A 145 -5.23 16.46 -7.67
C LEU A 145 -4.92 17.88 -7.16
N PRO A 146 -5.16 18.23 -5.87
CA PRO A 146 -4.84 19.56 -5.37
C PRO A 146 -3.35 19.88 -5.46
N GLY A 147 -2.50 18.90 -5.18
CA GLY A 147 -1.06 19.05 -5.25
C GLY A 147 -0.57 19.23 -6.69
N LEU A 148 -1.09 18.44 -7.61
CA LEU A 148 -0.80 18.56 -9.03
C LEU A 148 -1.19 19.95 -9.56
N TYR A 149 -2.40 20.42 -9.23
CA TYR A 149 -2.83 21.77 -9.57
C TYR A 149 -1.84 22.83 -9.04
N GLY A 150 -1.46 22.72 -7.75
CA GLY A 150 -0.52 23.66 -7.14
C GLY A 150 0.87 23.65 -7.78
N VAL A 151 1.37 22.46 -8.17
CA VAL A 151 2.65 22.32 -8.87
C VAL A 151 2.56 22.92 -10.27
N VAL A 152 1.54 22.58 -11.04
CA VAL A 152 1.31 23.13 -12.39
C VAL A 152 1.23 24.65 -12.33
N ARG A 153 0.47 25.20 -11.38
CA ARG A 153 0.37 26.66 -11.18
C ARG A 153 1.72 27.27 -10.80
N GLY A 154 2.49 26.59 -9.95
CA GLY A 154 3.86 27.03 -9.62
C GLY A 154 4.79 27.05 -10.85
N ILE A 155 4.67 26.05 -11.73
CA ILE A 155 5.42 26.00 -12.99
C ILE A 155 4.99 27.12 -13.93
N THR A 156 3.71 27.40 -14.08
CA THR A 156 3.23 28.50 -14.93
C THR A 156 3.74 29.88 -14.46
N LEU A 157 3.95 30.02 -13.15
CA LEU A 157 4.50 31.25 -12.56
C LEU A 157 6.03 31.23 -12.42
N TRP A 158 6.71 30.20 -12.94
CA TRP A 158 8.14 29.94 -12.71
C TRP A 158 9.05 31.13 -13.02
N THR A 159 8.81 31.83 -14.12
CA THR A 159 9.59 32.98 -14.53
C THR A 159 9.44 34.19 -13.60
N GLN A 160 8.30 34.29 -12.93
CA GLN A 160 7.97 35.36 -12.00
C GLN A 160 8.49 35.08 -10.57
N LEU A 161 8.80 33.81 -10.26
CA LEU A 161 9.27 33.43 -8.95
C LEU A 161 10.76 33.72 -8.78
N PRO A 162 11.16 34.30 -7.63
CA PRO A 162 12.57 34.59 -7.34
C PRO A 162 13.36 33.27 -7.18
N ALA A 163 14.63 33.33 -7.58
CA ALA A 163 15.58 32.28 -7.23
C ALA A 163 15.87 32.34 -5.72
N LEU A 164 16.10 31.16 -5.10
CA LEU A 164 16.46 31.11 -3.69
C LEU A 164 17.91 31.70 -3.53
N PRO A 165 18.16 32.56 -2.52
CA PRO A 165 19.51 33.00 -2.21
C PRO A 165 20.45 31.79 -1.98
N ARG A 166 21.68 31.87 -2.52
CA ARG A 166 22.68 30.77 -2.46
C ARG A 166 22.84 30.18 -1.04
N ARG A 167 22.82 31.05 -0.02
CA ARG A 167 22.97 30.66 1.40
C ARG A 167 21.85 29.71 1.91
N ARG A 168 20.68 29.72 1.28
CA ARG A 168 19.54 28.85 1.68
C ARG A 168 19.25 27.76 0.65
N ALA A 169 19.88 27.79 -0.50
CA ALA A 169 19.64 26.80 -1.55
C ALA A 169 19.98 25.38 -1.10
N TRP A 170 21.02 25.21 -0.27
CA TRP A 170 21.42 23.92 0.27
C TRP A 170 20.32 23.27 1.10
N LEU A 171 19.54 24.04 1.89
CA LEU A 171 18.41 23.51 2.66
C LEU A 171 17.32 22.93 1.73
N GLY A 172 17.05 23.61 0.62
CA GLY A 172 16.10 23.12 -0.38
C GLY A 172 16.59 21.81 -1.02
N TRP A 173 17.87 21.75 -1.42
CA TRP A 173 18.45 20.53 -1.98
C TRP A 173 18.51 19.39 -0.98
N MET A 174 18.81 19.67 0.28
CA MET A 174 18.74 18.68 1.35
C MET A 174 17.32 18.13 1.51
N HIS A 175 16.30 18.98 1.48
CA HIS A 175 14.90 18.55 1.54
C HIS A 175 14.54 17.63 0.35
N VAL A 176 14.93 18.01 -0.86
CA VAL A 176 14.71 17.18 -2.06
C VAL A 176 15.45 15.85 -1.93
N GLY A 177 16.72 15.89 -1.50
CA GLY A 177 17.51 14.67 -1.26
C GLY A 177 16.88 13.73 -0.25
N LEU A 178 16.38 14.26 0.87
CA LEU A 178 15.66 13.46 1.87
C LEU A 178 14.35 12.87 1.32
N SER A 179 13.61 13.64 0.52
CA SER A 179 12.38 13.13 -0.12
C SER A 179 12.70 12.00 -1.09
N VAL A 180 13.77 12.13 -1.90
CA VAL A 180 14.21 11.08 -2.82
C VAL A 180 14.70 9.83 -2.05
N ALA A 181 15.49 10.01 -0.99
CA ALA A 181 15.94 8.91 -0.14
C ALA A 181 14.75 8.19 0.52
N PHE A 182 13.76 8.93 0.98
CA PHE A 182 12.54 8.37 1.55
C PHE A 182 11.74 7.56 0.53
N VAL A 183 11.55 8.08 -0.70
CA VAL A 183 10.93 7.33 -1.80
C VAL A 183 11.73 6.06 -2.10
N GLY A 184 13.05 6.14 -2.18
CA GLY A 184 13.91 4.98 -2.38
C GLY A 184 13.73 3.92 -1.29
N ALA A 185 13.66 4.35 -0.02
CA ALA A 185 13.40 3.45 1.10
C ALA A 185 12.01 2.79 1.00
N CYS A 186 10.97 3.55 0.65
CA CYS A 186 9.63 3.01 0.43
C CYS A 186 9.63 1.95 -0.69
N LEU A 187 10.33 2.21 -1.80
CA LEU A 187 10.44 1.26 -2.90
C LEU A 187 11.18 -0.02 -2.50
N VAL A 188 12.24 0.10 -1.69
CA VAL A 188 12.99 -1.07 -1.17
C VAL A 188 12.13 -1.91 -0.23
N VAL A 189 11.33 -1.26 0.62
CA VAL A 189 10.43 -1.94 1.56
C VAL A 189 9.25 -2.59 0.81
N ALA A 190 8.70 -1.89 -0.19
CA ALA A 190 7.63 -2.40 -1.03
C ALA A 190 8.11 -3.46 -2.05
N TRP A 191 9.44 -3.50 -2.33
CA TRP A 191 9.99 -4.50 -3.22
C TRP A 191 9.94 -5.85 -2.52
N PRO A 192 9.25 -6.84 -3.07
CA PRO A 192 9.12 -8.13 -2.42
C PRO A 192 10.49 -8.73 -2.22
N LYS A 193 10.72 -9.20 -1.01
CA LYS A 193 11.87 -10.04 -0.72
C LYS A 193 11.64 -11.36 -1.46
N ALA A 194 12.34 -11.53 -2.57
CA ALA A 194 12.34 -12.76 -3.33
C ALA A 194 12.90 -13.91 -2.50
#